data_1a36b177ddcd13c2eee8d3dcdc1acf09
#
_entry.id   1a36b177ddcd13c2eee8d3dcdc1acf09
#
_cell.length_a   1.000
_cell.length_b   1.000
_cell.length_c   1.000
_cell.angle_alpha   90.00
_cell.angle_beta   90.00
_cell.angle_gamma   90.00
#
_symmetry.space_group_name_H-M   'P 1'
#
loop_
_entity.id
_entity.type
_entity.pdbx_description
1 polymer ?
#
loop_
_entity_poly.entity_id
_entity_poly.type
_entity_poly.pdbx_seq_one_letter_code
_entity_poly.pdbx_strand_id
1 'polypeptide(L)'
;MLVHSGDHCLLGRQAAWPEGMYSTLAGFVEPGEKLEEAVSREVKEESGIEVKNIRYFGSQPWPFPQSLMLGFFAEAETKEIMRGIELEDVRWFHVSETKELLTKLEGRFPHLDTIARRLIRHWVESVEAQKR
;
A
#
# COMPACT_ATOMS: atom_id res chain seq x y z
N MET A 1 -0.06 1.29 3.70
CA MET A 1 1.30 1.82 3.37
C MET A 1 1.59 1.57 1.91
N LEU A 2 1.90 2.61 1.17
CA LEU A 2 2.34 2.46 -0.22
C LEU A 2 3.84 2.57 -0.29
N VAL A 3 4.49 1.46 -0.64
CA VAL A 3 5.94 1.35 -0.82
C VAL A 3 6.25 1.49 -2.30
N HIS A 4 7.19 2.34 -2.66
CA HIS A 4 7.51 2.59 -4.05
C HIS A 4 9.01 2.59 -4.32
N SER A 5 9.36 2.34 -5.59
CA SER A 5 10.72 2.39 -6.11
C SER A 5 10.66 2.76 -7.59
N GLY A 6 11.12 3.96 -7.93
CA GLY A 6 11.01 4.45 -9.31
C GLY A 6 9.56 4.54 -9.76
N ASP A 7 9.21 3.86 -10.84
CA ASP A 7 7.87 3.82 -11.39
C ASP A 7 7.10 2.54 -11.03
N HIS A 8 7.52 1.86 -9.95
CA HIS A 8 6.86 0.66 -9.40
C HIS A 8 6.39 0.90 -7.97
N CYS A 9 5.27 0.28 -7.60
CA CYS A 9 4.81 0.23 -6.21
C CYS A 9 4.56 -1.22 -5.79
N LEU A 10 4.61 -1.44 -4.47
CA LEU A 10 4.44 -2.76 -3.88
C LEU A 10 3.00 -2.93 -3.42
N LEU A 11 2.32 -3.94 -3.95
CA LEU A 11 0.95 -4.26 -3.56
C LEU A 11 0.85 -5.72 -3.15
N GLY A 12 -0.10 -6.00 -2.28
CA GLY A 12 -0.35 -7.34 -1.78
C GLY A 12 -1.81 -7.72 -1.87
N ARG A 13 -2.10 -9.02 -1.67
CA ARG A 13 -3.46 -9.53 -1.62
C ARG A 13 -3.63 -10.58 -0.55
N GLN A 14 -4.81 -10.61 0.02
CA GLN A 14 -5.21 -11.67 0.95
C GLN A 14 -5.98 -12.74 0.18
N ALA A 15 -5.85 -13.99 0.62
CA ALA A 15 -6.51 -15.13 -0.03
C ALA A 15 -8.04 -14.99 -0.09
N ALA A 16 -8.63 -14.30 0.89
CA ALA A 16 -10.08 -14.11 0.95
C ALA A 16 -10.62 -13.09 -0.07
N TRP A 17 -9.75 -12.31 -0.68
CA TRP A 17 -10.17 -11.29 -1.64
C TRP A 17 -10.52 -11.90 -3.00
N PRO A 18 -11.39 -11.23 -3.79
CA PRO A 18 -11.63 -11.63 -5.17
C PRO A 18 -10.33 -11.75 -5.97
N GLU A 19 -10.29 -12.67 -6.91
CA GLU A 19 -9.13 -12.89 -7.76
C GLU A 19 -8.71 -11.60 -8.47
N GLY A 20 -7.40 -11.36 -8.49
CA GLY A 20 -6.83 -10.17 -9.13
C GLY A 20 -6.90 -8.89 -8.31
N MET A 21 -7.51 -8.91 -7.13
CA MET A 21 -7.60 -7.74 -6.26
C MET A 21 -6.33 -7.59 -5.43
N TYR A 22 -5.65 -6.46 -5.60
CA TYR A 22 -4.46 -6.08 -4.85
C TYR A 22 -4.67 -4.71 -4.20
N SER A 23 -3.98 -4.47 -3.10
CA SER A 23 -4.03 -3.18 -2.40
C SER A 23 -2.70 -2.91 -1.70
N THR A 24 -2.59 -1.71 -1.12
CA THR A 24 -1.43 -1.35 -0.31
C THR A 24 -1.31 -2.29 0.89
N LEU A 25 -0.09 -2.43 1.39
CA LEU A 25 0.15 -3.20 2.61
C LEU A 25 -0.47 -2.48 3.80
N ALA A 26 -0.93 -3.24 4.79
CA ALA A 26 -1.55 -2.70 5.99
C ALA A 26 -1.23 -3.56 7.21
N GLY A 27 -1.24 -2.93 8.38
CA GLY A 27 -1.01 -3.63 9.63
C GLY A 27 -1.38 -2.73 10.80
N PHE A 28 -1.25 -3.26 12.01
CA PHE A 28 -1.60 -2.54 13.23
C PHE A 28 -0.35 -2.03 13.94
N VAL A 29 -0.47 -0.85 14.53
CA VAL A 29 0.58 -0.30 15.40
C VAL A 29 0.54 -1.07 16.73
N GLU A 30 1.70 -1.48 17.21
CA GLU A 30 1.80 -2.17 18.49
C GLU A 30 2.02 -1.18 19.64
N PRO A 31 1.63 -1.53 20.87
CA PRO A 31 1.83 -0.65 22.03
C PRO A 31 3.29 -0.23 22.18
N GLY A 32 3.52 1.06 22.37
CA GLY A 32 4.86 1.62 22.55
C GLY A 32 5.66 1.84 21.27
N GLU A 33 5.10 1.49 20.13
CA GLU A 33 5.74 1.61 18.83
C GLU A 33 5.45 2.97 18.21
N LYS A 34 6.46 3.61 17.61
CA LYS A 34 6.25 4.82 16.83
C LYS A 34 5.65 4.44 15.47
N LEU A 35 4.93 5.38 14.84
CA LEU A 35 4.26 5.12 13.57
C LEU A 35 5.24 4.67 12.47
N GLU A 36 6.39 5.34 12.35
CA GLU A 36 7.41 5.00 11.36
C GLU A 36 8.01 3.61 11.63
N GLU A 37 8.17 3.24 12.90
CA GLU A 37 8.63 1.91 13.27
C GLU A 37 7.61 0.85 12.88
N ALA A 38 6.32 1.14 13.06
CA ALA A 38 5.24 0.23 12.67
C ALA A 38 5.23 0.01 11.16
N VAL A 39 5.41 1.08 10.38
CA VAL A 39 5.49 0.99 8.92
C VAL A 39 6.66 0.09 8.51
N SER A 40 7.86 0.34 9.04
CA SER A 40 9.05 -0.45 8.72
C SER A 40 8.87 -1.92 9.08
N ARG A 41 8.33 -2.20 10.26
CA ARG A 41 8.11 -3.56 10.75
C ARG A 41 7.09 -4.31 9.89
N GLU A 42 5.94 -3.70 9.66
CA GLU A 42 4.85 -4.35 8.89
C GLU A 42 5.25 -4.62 7.44
N VAL A 43 5.90 -3.67 6.79
CA VAL A 43 6.37 -3.86 5.42
C VAL A 43 7.38 -5.01 5.37
N LYS A 44 8.30 -5.07 6.31
CA LYS A 44 9.31 -6.14 6.36
C LYS A 44 8.67 -7.50 6.63
N GLU A 45 7.72 -7.57 7.57
CA GLU A 45 7.02 -8.82 7.89
C GLU A 45 6.24 -9.35 6.69
N GLU A 46 5.56 -8.47 5.97
CA GLU A 46 4.69 -8.88 4.87
C GLU A 46 5.42 -9.11 3.55
N SER A 47 6.53 -8.44 3.32
CA SER A 47 7.20 -8.46 2.01
C SER A 47 8.70 -8.69 2.04
N GLY A 48 9.35 -8.60 3.19
CA GLY A 48 10.79 -8.66 3.29
C GLY A 48 11.50 -7.38 2.85
N ILE A 49 10.77 -6.38 2.41
CA ILE A 49 11.34 -5.12 1.91
C ILE A 49 11.68 -4.19 3.07
N GLU A 50 12.88 -3.61 3.01
CA GLU A 50 13.29 -2.55 3.94
C GLU A 50 12.99 -1.21 3.30
N VAL A 51 12.51 -0.25 4.11
CA VAL A 51 12.06 1.05 3.62
C VAL A 51 12.77 2.21 4.30
N LYS A 52 12.72 3.35 3.65
CA LYS A 52 13.27 4.63 4.13
C LYS A 52 12.32 5.77 3.72
N ASN A 53 12.62 6.98 4.17
CA ASN A 53 11.87 8.19 3.81
C ASN A 53 10.36 7.99 3.98
N ILE A 54 9.97 7.52 5.15
CA ILE A 54 8.58 7.28 5.49
C ILE A 54 7.88 8.62 5.70
N ARG A 55 6.77 8.84 4.96
CA ARG A 55 6.06 10.12 4.97
C ARG A 55 4.58 9.90 5.23
N TYR A 56 4.05 10.66 6.16
CA TYR A 56 2.62 10.62 6.47
C TYR A 56 1.82 11.25 5.33
N PHE A 57 0.75 10.58 4.91
CA PHE A 57 -0.16 11.07 3.86
C PHE A 57 -1.45 11.62 4.43
N GLY A 58 -2.13 10.86 5.26
CA GLY A 58 -3.42 11.24 5.79
C GLY A 58 -4.06 10.16 6.63
N SER A 59 -5.26 10.41 7.12
CA SER A 59 -5.99 9.46 7.94
C SER A 59 -7.42 9.34 7.48
N GLN A 60 -8.04 8.22 7.87
CA GLN A 60 -9.44 7.95 7.57
C GLN A 60 -10.06 7.18 8.73
N PRO A 61 -11.14 7.69 9.32
CA PRO A 61 -11.86 6.95 10.35
C PRO A 61 -12.60 5.76 9.72
N TRP A 62 -12.57 4.63 10.42
CA TRP A 62 -13.27 3.42 9.99
C TRP A 62 -14.20 2.99 11.13
N PRO A 63 -15.52 3.27 11.05
CA PRO A 63 -16.41 3.11 12.19
C PRO A 63 -16.73 1.67 12.58
N PHE A 64 -16.49 0.68 11.72
CA PHE A 64 -16.86 -0.72 11.97
C PHE A 64 -15.69 -1.68 11.65
N PRO A 65 -14.94 -2.19 12.65
CA PRO A 65 -14.91 -1.74 14.05
C PRO A 65 -14.35 -0.33 14.18
N GLN A 66 -14.32 0.22 15.36
CA GLN A 66 -13.81 1.58 15.59
C GLN A 66 -12.29 1.61 15.38
N SER A 67 -11.86 2.08 14.22
CA SER A 67 -10.45 2.16 13.85
C SER A 67 -10.12 3.50 13.20
N LEU A 68 -8.88 3.91 13.35
CA LEU A 68 -8.33 5.04 12.61
C LEU A 68 -7.26 4.49 11.66
N MET A 69 -7.49 4.66 10.37
CA MET A 69 -6.53 4.25 9.34
C MET A 69 -5.57 5.40 9.07
N LEU A 70 -4.28 5.10 9.10
CA LEU A 70 -3.23 6.08 8.81
C LEU A 70 -2.51 5.67 7.53
N GLY A 71 -2.39 6.59 6.60
CA GLY A 71 -1.74 6.34 5.32
C GLY A 71 -0.33 6.90 5.27
N PHE A 72 0.61 6.10 4.79
CA PHE A 72 2.01 6.48 4.65
C PHE A 72 2.56 6.09 3.28
N PHE A 73 3.49 6.89 2.78
CA PHE A 73 4.36 6.51 1.68
C PHE A 73 5.73 6.14 2.23
N ALA A 74 6.39 5.19 1.59
CA ALA A 74 7.75 4.82 1.95
C ALA A 74 8.53 4.41 0.70
N GLU A 75 9.83 4.73 0.67
CA GLU A 75 10.69 4.29 -0.43
C GLU A 75 11.34 2.96 -0.09
N ALA A 76 11.41 2.06 -1.05
CA ALA A 76 12.09 0.79 -0.86
C ALA A 76 13.61 0.98 -0.89
N GLU A 77 14.30 0.43 0.10
CA GLU A 77 15.77 0.31 0.09
C GLU A 77 16.21 -0.98 -0.58
N THR A 78 15.40 -2.02 -0.48
CA THR A 78 15.63 -3.32 -1.10
C THR A 78 14.46 -3.63 -2.03
N LYS A 79 14.67 -4.56 -2.97
CA LYS A 79 13.65 -4.88 -3.98
C LYS A 79 13.29 -6.36 -4.01
N GLU A 80 14.06 -7.22 -3.34
CA GLU A 80 13.79 -8.65 -3.31
C GLU A 80 12.64 -8.95 -2.34
N ILE A 81 11.57 -9.52 -2.87
CA ILE A 81 10.39 -9.85 -2.09
C ILE A 81 10.58 -11.20 -1.40
N MET A 82 10.35 -11.21 -0.08
CA MET A 82 10.27 -12.42 0.72
C MET A 82 8.93 -12.37 1.43
N ARG A 83 7.91 -12.95 0.79
CA ARG A 83 6.53 -12.89 1.27
C ARG A 83 6.37 -13.56 2.64
N GLY A 84 5.69 -12.85 3.56
CA GLY A 84 5.29 -13.43 4.85
C GLY A 84 4.09 -14.36 4.68
N ILE A 85 3.68 -14.97 5.78
CA ILE A 85 2.62 -15.99 5.78
C ILE A 85 1.20 -15.41 5.70
N GLU A 86 1.02 -14.13 6.03
CA GLU A 86 -0.31 -13.51 6.10
C GLU A 86 -0.92 -13.19 4.74
N LEU A 87 -0.10 -12.89 3.75
CA LEU A 87 -0.57 -12.50 2.42
C LEU A 87 -0.45 -13.67 1.44
N GLU A 88 -1.42 -13.78 0.54
CA GLU A 88 -1.37 -14.78 -0.52
C GLU A 88 -0.32 -14.44 -1.56
N ASP A 89 -0.16 -13.15 -1.88
CA ASP A 89 0.80 -12.68 -2.85
C ASP A 89 1.23 -11.25 -2.54
N VAL A 90 2.48 -10.91 -2.88
CA VAL A 90 3.04 -9.56 -2.81
C VAL A 90 3.92 -9.40 -4.04
N ARG A 91 3.74 -8.32 -4.79
CA ARG A 91 4.61 -8.07 -5.95
C ARG A 91 4.68 -6.60 -6.33
N TRP A 92 5.68 -6.29 -7.13
CA TRP A 92 5.87 -4.97 -7.71
C TRP A 92 4.94 -4.77 -8.90
N PHE A 93 4.28 -3.63 -8.94
CA PHE A 93 3.42 -3.23 -10.05
C PHE A 93 4.00 -1.98 -10.70
N HIS A 94 4.16 -2.02 -12.01
CA HIS A 94 4.50 -0.82 -12.76
C HIS A 94 3.34 0.18 -12.69
N VAL A 95 3.64 1.48 -12.83
CA VAL A 95 2.61 2.53 -12.75
C VAL A 95 1.45 2.27 -13.72
N SER A 96 1.73 1.75 -14.91
CA SER A 96 0.68 1.43 -15.88
C SER A 96 -0.24 0.30 -15.42
N GLU A 97 0.33 -0.75 -14.81
CA GLU A 97 -0.43 -1.85 -14.23
C GLU A 97 -1.26 -1.38 -13.04
N THR A 98 -0.67 -0.51 -12.22
CA THR A 98 -1.33 0.08 -11.06
C THR A 98 -2.51 0.94 -11.47
N LYS A 99 -2.37 1.72 -12.53
CA LYS A 99 -3.43 2.55 -13.09
C LYS A 99 -4.60 1.69 -13.60
N GLU A 100 -4.30 0.59 -14.27
CA GLU A 100 -5.33 -0.37 -14.71
C GLU A 100 -6.08 -0.98 -13.52
N LEU A 101 -5.33 -1.38 -12.49
CA LEU A 101 -5.90 -1.93 -11.26
C LEU A 101 -6.84 -0.91 -10.59
N LEU A 102 -6.41 0.34 -10.50
CA LEU A 102 -7.20 1.43 -9.90
C LEU A 102 -8.50 1.63 -10.69
N THR A 103 -8.43 1.65 -12.01
CA THR A 103 -9.60 1.78 -12.88
C THR A 103 -10.60 0.65 -12.65
N LYS A 104 -10.11 -0.59 -12.53
CA LYS A 104 -10.96 -1.75 -12.25
C LYS A 104 -11.62 -1.66 -10.87
N LEU A 105 -10.87 -1.22 -9.85
CA LEU A 105 -11.41 -1.04 -8.50
C LEU A 105 -12.49 0.05 -8.46
N GLU A 106 -12.26 1.16 -9.14
CA GLU A 106 -13.23 2.25 -9.21
C GLU A 106 -14.50 1.83 -9.96
N GLY A 107 -14.36 1.02 -11.00
CA GLY A 107 -15.50 0.47 -11.74
C GLY A 107 -16.31 -0.54 -10.96
N ARG A 108 -15.64 -1.41 -10.19
CA ARG A 108 -16.27 -2.46 -9.39
C ARG A 108 -16.88 -1.92 -8.09
N PHE A 109 -16.20 -0.96 -7.45
CA PHE A 109 -16.60 -0.37 -6.17
C PHE A 109 -16.59 1.16 -6.27
N PRO A 110 -17.53 1.76 -7.03
CA PRO A 110 -17.47 3.21 -7.34
C PRO A 110 -17.63 4.12 -6.13
N HIS A 111 -18.26 3.64 -5.05
CA HIS A 111 -18.49 4.45 -3.86
C HIS A 111 -17.52 4.18 -2.73
N LEU A 112 -16.55 3.28 -2.96
CA LEU A 112 -15.57 2.91 -1.94
C LEU A 112 -14.33 3.78 -2.05
N ASP A 113 -14.25 4.82 -1.22
CA ASP A 113 -13.12 5.75 -1.20
C ASP A 113 -12.22 5.46 0.01
N THR A 114 -11.45 4.39 -0.08
CA THR A 114 -10.53 3.98 1.00
C THR A 114 -9.23 4.78 0.93
N ILE A 115 -8.54 4.88 2.08
CA ILE A 115 -7.23 5.53 2.13
C ILE A 115 -6.22 4.78 1.26
N ALA A 116 -6.32 3.45 1.16
CA ALA A 116 -5.47 2.65 0.27
C ALA A 116 -5.63 3.11 -1.18
N ARG A 117 -6.87 3.29 -1.62
CA ARG A 117 -7.15 3.76 -2.98
C ARG A 117 -6.63 5.18 -3.20
N ARG A 118 -6.75 6.05 -2.20
CA ARG A 118 -6.23 7.43 -2.27
C ARG A 118 -4.71 7.45 -2.37
N LEU A 119 -4.02 6.59 -1.63
CA LEU A 119 -2.56 6.43 -1.71
C LEU A 119 -2.14 6.02 -3.12
N ILE A 120 -2.81 5.02 -3.68
CA ILE A 120 -2.51 4.52 -5.02
C ILE A 120 -2.74 5.61 -6.06
N ARG A 121 -3.85 6.31 -6.00
CA ARG A 121 -4.18 7.38 -6.94
C ARG A 121 -3.16 8.51 -6.87
N HIS A 122 -2.82 8.94 -5.67
CA HIS A 122 -1.85 10.02 -5.46
C HIS A 122 -0.48 9.64 -6.04
N TRP A 123 -0.04 8.41 -5.79
CA TRP A 123 1.24 7.94 -6.30
C TRP A 123 1.25 7.86 -7.83
N VAL A 124 0.21 7.30 -8.43
CA VAL A 124 0.08 7.22 -9.90
C VAL A 124 0.16 8.62 -10.52
N GLU A 125 -0.60 9.57 -9.98
CA GLU A 125 -0.60 10.95 -10.45
C GLU A 125 0.77 11.61 -10.32
N SER A 126 1.48 11.36 -9.22
CA SER A 126 2.80 11.94 -9.00
C SER A 126 3.84 11.39 -9.99
N VAL A 127 3.81 10.09 -10.28
CA VAL A 127 4.70 9.47 -11.26
C VAL A 127 4.41 10.00 -12.67
N GLU A 128 3.15 10.10 -13.03
CA GLU A 128 2.75 10.62 -14.34
C GLU A 128 3.15 12.09 -14.51
N ALA A 129 3.04 12.88 -13.45
CA ALA A 129 3.46 14.29 -13.47
C ALA A 129 4.96 14.45 -13.70
N GLN A 130 5.77 13.54 -13.12
CA GLN A 130 7.23 13.58 -13.30
C GLN A 130 7.66 13.25 -14.74
N LYS A 131 6.82 12.56 -15.50
CA LYS A 131 7.09 12.15 -16.88
C LYS A 131 6.72 13.23 -17.91
N ARG A 132 6.11 14.33 -17.47
CA ARG A 132 5.70 15.43 -18.37
C ARG A 132 6.79 16.46 -18.57
#